data_655b8d1d13b776484d7403df621ea9f1
#
_entry.id   655b8d1d13b776484d7403df621ea9f1
#
_cell.length_a   1.000
_cell.length_b   1.000
_cell.length_c   1.000
_cell.angle_alpha   90.00
_cell.angle_beta   90.00
_cell.angle_gamma   90.00
#
_symmetry.space_group_name_H-M   'P 1'
#
loop_
_entity.id
_entity.type
_entity.pdbx_description
1 polymer ?
#
loop_
_entity_poly.entity_id
_entity_poly.type
_entity_poly.pdbx_seq_one_letter_code
_entity_poly.pdbx_strand_id
1 'polypeptide(L)'
;MLKDKVTIVTGAASGIGLSMAREFAKDGALVVMADVQEDKLQAESSKIGGAAVFKTDLSKRESCKALVDFTVSKFGKVDILINVAGVQTVSPVDEFPEDRWDFIIALMLSAPFYLTKYVWPSMKAQGWGRIINLNSIHGLVASEFKSAYVSAKHGLMGLTKTTGLEGGPLGITVNSICPSYVRTPLVDNQIAAQAKTHGISEEEVVSKIMLAKSSIKKLLEPTTIAELAKFLCSDAASGITGSALVVDGGWTAG
;
A
#
# COMPACT_ATOMS: atom_id res chain seq x y z
N MET A 1 3.33 -20.84 4.79
CA MET A 1 3.80 -19.65 5.53
C MET A 1 2.63 -18.77 5.97
N LEU A 2 1.70 -18.40 5.08
CA LEU A 2 0.56 -17.51 5.41
C LEU A 2 -0.72 -18.26 5.78
N LYS A 3 -0.69 -19.60 5.84
CA LYS A 3 -1.86 -20.42 6.15
C LYS A 3 -2.51 -19.96 7.46
N ASP A 4 -3.81 -19.73 7.42
CA ASP A 4 -4.66 -19.30 8.54
C ASP A 4 -4.27 -17.91 9.15
N LYS A 5 -3.40 -17.13 8.49
CA LYS A 5 -3.09 -15.76 8.88
C LYS A 5 -4.19 -14.81 8.43
N VAL A 6 -4.80 -14.12 9.37
CA VAL A 6 -5.84 -13.12 9.11
C VAL A 6 -5.19 -11.83 8.61
N THR A 7 -5.48 -11.49 7.35
CA THR A 7 -4.81 -10.40 6.63
C THR A 7 -5.81 -9.35 6.17
N ILE A 8 -5.64 -8.09 6.58
CA ILE A 8 -6.38 -6.95 6.03
C ILE A 8 -5.56 -6.35 4.90
N VAL A 9 -6.18 -6.17 3.72
CA VAL A 9 -5.60 -5.47 2.57
C VAL A 9 -6.48 -4.29 2.19
N THR A 10 -5.96 -3.07 2.28
CA THR A 10 -6.67 -1.85 1.87
C THR A 10 -6.38 -1.51 0.41
N GLY A 11 -7.30 -0.81 -0.28
CA GLY A 11 -7.16 -0.54 -1.71
C GLY A 11 -7.20 -1.82 -2.55
N ALA A 12 -7.94 -2.84 -2.11
CA ALA A 12 -7.89 -4.20 -2.62
C ALA A 12 -8.75 -4.44 -3.88
N ALA A 13 -9.47 -3.42 -4.37
CA ALA A 13 -10.31 -3.55 -5.57
C ALA A 13 -9.52 -3.55 -6.90
N SER A 14 -8.25 -3.13 -6.89
CA SER A 14 -7.44 -3.04 -8.12
C SER A 14 -5.92 -3.00 -7.83
N GLY A 15 -5.12 -3.05 -8.89
CA GLY A 15 -3.70 -2.78 -8.86
C GLY A 15 -2.91 -3.62 -7.85
N ILE A 16 -2.04 -2.96 -7.08
CA ILE A 16 -1.15 -3.60 -6.12
C ILE A 16 -1.93 -4.25 -4.99
N GLY A 17 -2.97 -3.59 -4.45
CA GLY A 17 -3.79 -4.15 -3.37
C GLY A 17 -4.50 -5.43 -3.78
N LEU A 18 -5.08 -5.47 -4.98
CA LEU A 18 -5.69 -6.69 -5.51
C LEU A 18 -4.66 -7.81 -5.72
N SER A 19 -3.48 -7.47 -6.24
CA SER A 19 -2.39 -8.45 -6.42
C SER A 19 -1.96 -9.02 -5.07
N MET A 20 -1.79 -8.19 -4.05
CA MET A 20 -1.48 -8.65 -2.68
C MET A 20 -2.58 -9.54 -2.11
N ALA A 21 -3.85 -9.16 -2.26
CA ALA A 21 -4.98 -9.97 -1.80
C ALA A 21 -4.97 -11.37 -2.43
N ARG A 22 -4.72 -11.46 -3.75
CA ARG A 22 -4.65 -12.71 -4.50
C ARG A 22 -3.48 -13.59 -4.04
N GLU A 23 -2.27 -13.03 -3.99
CA GLU A 23 -1.07 -13.80 -3.64
C GLU A 23 -1.08 -14.26 -2.16
N PHE A 24 -1.62 -13.44 -1.25
CA PHE A 24 -1.77 -13.85 0.15
C PHE A 24 -2.83 -14.96 0.32
N ALA A 25 -3.97 -14.85 -0.35
CA ALA A 25 -5.01 -15.89 -0.32
C ALA A 25 -4.52 -17.21 -0.94
N LYS A 26 -3.76 -17.15 -2.04
CA LYS A 26 -3.14 -18.31 -2.68
C LYS A 26 -2.20 -19.08 -1.73
N ASP A 27 -1.54 -18.37 -0.80
CA ASP A 27 -0.70 -18.97 0.24
C ASP A 27 -1.49 -19.37 1.51
N GLY A 28 -2.82 -19.32 1.46
CA GLY A 28 -3.72 -19.78 2.52
C GLY A 28 -4.08 -18.74 3.58
N ALA A 29 -3.81 -17.46 3.36
CA ALA A 29 -4.26 -16.40 4.26
C ALA A 29 -5.78 -16.21 4.21
N LEU A 30 -6.39 -15.87 5.36
CA LEU A 30 -7.78 -15.43 5.47
C LEU A 30 -7.83 -13.94 5.19
N VAL A 31 -8.15 -13.57 3.96
CA VAL A 31 -8.03 -12.17 3.49
C VAL A 31 -9.33 -11.40 3.68
N VAL A 32 -9.21 -10.19 4.24
CA VAL A 32 -10.25 -9.15 4.25
C VAL A 32 -9.84 -8.06 3.25
N MET A 33 -10.59 -7.95 2.18
CA MET A 33 -10.38 -6.96 1.11
C MET A 33 -11.20 -5.70 1.43
N ALA A 34 -10.54 -4.56 1.56
CA ALA A 34 -11.18 -3.28 1.88
C ALA A 34 -10.95 -2.23 0.78
N ASP A 35 -12.04 -1.61 0.30
CA ASP A 35 -12.00 -0.55 -0.73
C ASP A 35 -13.34 0.22 -0.72
N VAL A 36 -13.40 1.36 -1.39
CA VAL A 36 -14.67 2.09 -1.64
C VAL A 36 -15.48 1.48 -2.79
N GLN A 37 -14.87 0.70 -3.68
CA GLN A 37 -15.45 0.14 -4.91
C GLN A 37 -16.06 -1.25 -4.63
N GLU A 38 -17.23 -1.28 -4.02
CA GLU A 38 -17.89 -2.52 -3.57
C GLU A 38 -18.08 -3.55 -4.69
N ASP A 39 -18.59 -3.14 -5.86
CA ASP A 39 -18.87 -4.06 -6.96
C ASP A 39 -17.60 -4.78 -7.45
N LYS A 40 -16.49 -4.03 -7.54
CA LYS A 40 -15.19 -4.61 -7.89
C LYS A 40 -14.66 -5.55 -6.79
N LEU A 41 -14.81 -5.18 -5.52
CA LEU A 41 -14.42 -6.05 -4.41
C LEU A 41 -15.17 -7.39 -4.47
N GLN A 42 -16.48 -7.36 -4.66
CA GLN A 42 -17.31 -8.57 -4.76
C GLN A 42 -16.90 -9.45 -5.95
N ALA A 43 -16.72 -8.82 -7.13
CA ALA A 43 -16.31 -9.52 -8.32
C ALA A 43 -14.92 -10.17 -8.19
N GLU A 44 -13.99 -9.52 -7.50
CA GLU A 44 -12.65 -10.05 -7.32
C GLU A 44 -12.55 -11.07 -6.17
N SER A 45 -13.30 -10.87 -5.07
CA SER A 45 -13.29 -11.79 -3.94
C SER A 45 -13.79 -13.18 -4.31
N SER A 46 -14.80 -13.25 -5.21
CA SER A 46 -15.31 -14.53 -5.72
C SER A 46 -14.25 -15.36 -6.46
N LYS A 47 -13.27 -14.70 -7.08
CA LYS A 47 -12.14 -15.34 -7.79
C LYS A 47 -11.00 -15.76 -6.86
N ILE A 48 -11.00 -15.28 -5.62
CA ILE A 48 -9.93 -15.49 -4.63
C ILE A 48 -10.32 -16.53 -3.56
N GLY A 49 -11.29 -17.39 -3.84
CA GLY A 49 -11.68 -18.43 -2.90
C GLY A 49 -12.46 -17.94 -1.68
N GLY A 50 -13.20 -16.82 -1.81
CA GLY A 50 -14.12 -16.36 -0.77
C GLY A 50 -13.45 -15.42 0.25
N ALA A 51 -12.52 -14.59 -0.17
CA ALA A 51 -12.03 -13.49 0.66
C ALA A 51 -13.21 -12.65 1.19
N ALA A 52 -13.14 -12.24 2.46
CA ALA A 52 -14.15 -11.36 3.02
C ALA A 52 -14.03 -9.95 2.41
N VAL A 53 -15.16 -9.31 2.18
CA VAL A 53 -15.22 -7.96 1.59
C VAL A 53 -15.74 -6.98 2.61
N PHE A 54 -15.14 -5.81 2.67
CA PHE A 54 -15.59 -4.70 3.48
C PHE A 54 -15.49 -3.38 2.70
N LYS A 55 -16.66 -2.86 2.27
CA LYS A 55 -16.74 -1.53 1.65
C LYS A 55 -16.45 -0.46 2.69
N THR A 56 -15.50 0.42 2.42
CA THR A 56 -15.09 1.44 3.39
C THR A 56 -14.41 2.64 2.75
N ASP A 57 -14.67 3.83 3.28
CA ASP A 57 -13.92 5.06 3.01
C ASP A 57 -12.94 5.30 4.17
N LEU A 58 -11.69 4.94 3.96
CA LEU A 58 -10.64 5.03 4.97
C LEU A 58 -10.16 6.47 5.27
N SER A 59 -10.62 7.47 4.52
CA SER A 59 -10.38 8.86 4.90
C SER A 59 -11.08 9.24 6.21
N LYS A 60 -12.00 8.40 6.67
CA LYS A 60 -12.77 8.57 7.91
C LYS A 60 -12.24 7.64 9.01
N ARG A 61 -11.89 8.20 10.15
CA ARG A 61 -11.34 7.44 11.29
C ARG A 61 -12.27 6.32 11.76
N GLU A 62 -13.57 6.60 11.81
CA GLU A 62 -14.60 5.64 12.26
C GLU A 62 -14.64 4.42 11.33
N SER A 63 -14.45 4.63 10.03
CA SER A 63 -14.40 3.56 9.03
C SER A 63 -13.17 2.67 9.19
N CYS A 64 -12.02 3.24 9.58
CA CYS A 64 -10.84 2.46 9.91
C CYS A 64 -11.08 1.53 11.12
N LYS A 65 -11.77 2.05 12.16
CA LYS A 65 -12.15 1.23 13.30
C LYS A 65 -13.12 0.11 12.92
N ALA A 66 -14.16 0.45 12.17
CA ALA A 66 -15.19 -0.50 11.74
C ALA A 66 -14.59 -1.66 10.91
N LEU A 67 -13.60 -1.41 10.05
CA LEU A 67 -12.90 -2.44 9.30
C LEU A 67 -12.17 -3.43 10.23
N VAL A 68 -11.47 -2.94 11.24
CA VAL A 68 -10.76 -3.79 12.20
C VAL A 68 -11.74 -4.56 13.08
N ASP A 69 -12.80 -3.90 13.59
CA ASP A 69 -13.85 -4.55 14.38
C ASP A 69 -14.55 -5.67 13.59
N PHE A 70 -14.89 -5.43 12.32
CA PHE A 70 -15.42 -6.46 11.41
C PHE A 70 -14.48 -7.65 11.29
N THR A 71 -13.19 -7.39 11.08
CA THR A 71 -12.19 -8.46 10.91
C THR A 71 -12.04 -9.29 12.17
N VAL A 72 -11.95 -8.64 13.34
CA VAL A 72 -11.86 -9.33 14.64
C VAL A 72 -13.14 -10.09 14.94
N SER A 73 -14.32 -9.53 14.68
CA SER A 73 -15.60 -10.23 14.86
C SER A 73 -15.71 -11.50 13.99
N LYS A 74 -15.19 -11.44 12.75
CA LYS A 74 -15.29 -12.55 11.80
C LYS A 74 -14.25 -13.64 12.03
N PHE A 75 -13.02 -13.27 12.39
CA PHE A 75 -11.87 -14.19 12.43
C PHE A 75 -11.18 -14.26 13.80
N GLY A 76 -11.64 -13.51 14.80
CA GLY A 76 -11.10 -13.50 16.16
C GLY A 76 -9.82 -12.70 16.34
N LYS A 77 -9.11 -12.33 15.26
CA LYS A 77 -7.80 -11.68 15.33
C LYS A 77 -7.46 -10.90 14.05
N VAL A 78 -6.35 -10.17 14.09
CA VAL A 78 -5.63 -9.70 12.90
C VAL A 78 -4.16 -10.06 13.06
N ASP A 79 -3.59 -10.75 12.08
CA ASP A 79 -2.18 -11.12 12.04
C ASP A 79 -1.37 -10.14 11.15
N ILE A 80 -1.94 -9.73 10.02
CA ILE A 80 -1.24 -8.93 9.00
C ILE A 80 -2.12 -7.75 8.58
N LEU A 81 -1.52 -6.57 8.51
CA LEU A 81 -2.13 -5.36 7.96
C LEU A 81 -1.31 -4.87 6.76
N ILE A 82 -1.96 -4.69 5.61
CA ILE A 82 -1.35 -4.17 4.40
C ILE A 82 -2.05 -2.87 3.99
N ASN A 83 -1.40 -1.75 4.24
CA ASN A 83 -1.87 -0.40 3.91
C ASN A 83 -1.48 -0.06 2.47
N VAL A 84 -2.40 -0.21 1.51
CA VAL A 84 -2.16 0.07 0.07
C VAL A 84 -2.98 1.24 -0.43
N ALA A 85 -4.17 1.49 0.15
CA ALA A 85 -5.08 2.53 -0.31
C ALA A 85 -4.36 3.86 -0.53
N GLY A 86 -4.56 4.45 -1.70
CA GLY A 86 -3.91 5.71 -2.03
C GLY A 86 -4.39 6.29 -3.35
N VAL A 87 -4.21 7.59 -3.48
CA VAL A 87 -4.57 8.38 -4.66
C VAL A 87 -3.49 9.40 -4.96
N GLN A 88 -3.54 10.00 -6.14
CA GLN A 88 -2.63 11.05 -6.56
C GLN A 88 -3.41 12.27 -7.07
N THR A 89 -2.91 13.45 -6.76
CA THR A 89 -3.27 14.72 -7.39
C THR A 89 -1.98 15.44 -7.74
N VAL A 90 -1.89 15.94 -8.95
CA VAL A 90 -0.74 16.67 -9.48
C VAL A 90 -1.19 18.11 -9.73
N SER A 91 -0.56 19.08 -9.05
CA SER A 91 -0.86 20.51 -9.18
C SER A 91 0.30 21.33 -8.66
N PRO A 92 0.57 22.54 -9.20
CA PRO A 92 1.46 23.51 -8.57
C PRO A 92 1.03 23.79 -7.12
N VAL A 93 1.98 24.18 -6.26
CA VAL A 93 1.71 24.32 -4.83
C VAL A 93 0.72 25.44 -4.52
N ASP A 94 0.77 26.52 -5.28
CA ASP A 94 -0.12 27.70 -5.17
C ASP A 94 -1.53 27.46 -5.73
N GLU A 95 -1.72 26.42 -6.54
CA GLU A 95 -2.99 26.00 -7.13
C GLU A 95 -3.51 24.69 -6.56
N PHE A 96 -2.79 24.09 -5.58
CA PHE A 96 -3.16 22.77 -5.07
C PHE A 96 -4.48 22.84 -4.27
N PRO A 97 -5.53 22.09 -4.65
CA PRO A 97 -6.82 22.15 -3.96
C PRO A 97 -6.70 21.68 -2.50
N GLU A 98 -7.15 22.51 -1.55
CA GLU A 98 -7.02 22.24 -0.10
C GLU A 98 -7.79 20.99 0.33
N ASP A 99 -8.98 20.77 -0.21
CA ASP A 99 -9.79 19.57 0.04
C ASP A 99 -9.09 18.30 -0.43
N ARG A 100 -8.34 18.37 -1.51
CA ARG A 100 -7.52 17.26 -2.02
C ARG A 100 -6.31 16.99 -1.16
N TRP A 101 -5.69 18.05 -0.63
CA TRP A 101 -4.62 17.92 0.37
C TRP A 101 -5.14 17.18 1.60
N ASP A 102 -6.21 17.64 2.21
CA ASP A 102 -6.80 17.06 3.41
C ASP A 102 -7.18 15.59 3.18
N PHE A 103 -7.82 15.29 2.05
CA PHE A 103 -8.18 13.93 1.68
C PHE A 103 -6.97 13.01 1.53
N ILE A 104 -5.91 13.45 0.86
CA ILE A 104 -4.67 12.67 0.67
C ILE A 104 -3.99 12.38 2.01
N ILE A 105 -3.88 13.38 2.87
CA ILE A 105 -3.29 13.21 4.21
C ILE A 105 -4.16 12.25 5.06
N ALA A 106 -5.47 12.43 5.04
CA ALA A 106 -6.40 11.56 5.76
C ALA A 106 -6.29 10.10 5.30
N LEU A 107 -6.28 9.85 3.97
CA LEU A 107 -6.26 8.50 3.41
C LEU A 107 -4.89 7.83 3.50
N MET A 108 -3.80 8.57 3.25
CA MET A 108 -2.48 7.96 3.01
C MET A 108 -1.51 8.10 4.17
N LEU A 109 -1.86 8.87 5.21
CA LEU A 109 -1.06 9.01 6.43
C LEU A 109 -1.89 8.71 7.68
N SER A 110 -3.04 9.39 7.85
CA SER A 110 -3.85 9.22 9.05
C SER A 110 -4.53 7.84 9.12
N ALA A 111 -5.05 7.32 8.00
CA ALA A 111 -5.65 5.99 7.95
C ALA A 111 -4.68 4.87 8.29
N PRO A 112 -3.44 4.78 7.73
CA PRO A 112 -2.42 3.84 8.17
C PRO A 112 -2.11 3.91 9.67
N PHE A 113 -2.06 5.11 10.26
CA PHE A 113 -1.92 5.27 11.70
C PHE A 113 -3.11 4.68 12.46
N TYR A 114 -4.35 5.02 12.08
CA TYR A 114 -5.55 4.51 12.76
C TYR A 114 -5.64 2.98 12.64
N LEU A 115 -5.45 2.43 11.46
CA LEU A 115 -5.46 0.98 11.25
C LEU A 115 -4.38 0.29 12.08
N THR A 116 -3.14 0.79 12.06
CA THR A 116 -2.05 0.30 12.89
C THR A 116 -2.44 0.30 14.36
N LYS A 117 -2.95 1.43 14.88
CA LYS A 117 -3.42 1.55 16.27
C LYS A 117 -4.49 0.52 16.61
N TYR A 118 -5.45 0.28 15.72
CA TYR A 118 -6.59 -0.59 16.03
C TYR A 118 -6.26 -2.09 15.90
N VAL A 119 -5.32 -2.50 15.03
CA VAL A 119 -4.85 -3.90 14.98
C VAL A 119 -3.83 -4.23 16.06
N TRP A 120 -3.18 -3.23 16.64
CA TRP A 120 -2.09 -3.39 17.61
C TRP A 120 -2.43 -4.27 18.81
N PRO A 121 -3.59 -4.11 19.49
CA PRO A 121 -3.96 -4.97 20.61
C PRO A 121 -4.02 -6.46 20.25
N SER A 122 -4.55 -6.79 19.07
CA SER A 122 -4.62 -8.17 18.57
C SER A 122 -3.21 -8.74 18.35
N MET A 123 -2.34 -8.00 17.65
CA MET A 123 -0.97 -8.43 17.38
C MET A 123 -0.13 -8.55 18.66
N LYS A 124 -0.28 -7.58 19.57
CA LYS A 124 0.40 -7.60 20.89
C LYS A 124 0.00 -8.82 21.73
N ALA A 125 -1.30 -9.16 21.77
CA ALA A 125 -1.80 -10.31 22.53
C ALA A 125 -1.26 -11.64 21.97
N GLN A 126 -0.97 -11.71 20.68
CA GLN A 126 -0.40 -12.89 20.02
C GLN A 126 1.13 -12.95 20.11
N GLY A 127 1.81 -11.88 20.49
CA GLY A 127 3.28 -11.78 20.40
C GLY A 127 3.80 -11.87 18.97
N TRP A 128 2.94 -11.57 17.97
CA TRP A 128 3.27 -11.65 16.54
C TRP A 128 2.39 -10.71 15.72
N GLY A 129 2.97 -10.00 14.79
CA GLY A 129 2.26 -9.14 13.83
C GLY A 129 3.15 -8.70 12.69
N ARG A 130 2.54 -8.41 11.55
CA ARG A 130 3.23 -7.87 10.37
C ARG A 130 2.43 -6.71 9.80
N ILE A 131 3.04 -5.55 9.69
CA ILE A 131 2.43 -4.36 9.08
C ILE A 131 3.28 -3.94 7.89
N ILE A 132 2.65 -3.90 6.72
CA ILE A 132 3.28 -3.50 5.47
C ILE A 132 2.61 -2.22 4.99
N ASN A 133 3.38 -1.15 4.91
CA ASN A 133 2.95 0.12 4.36
C ASN A 133 3.40 0.21 2.89
N LEU A 134 2.47 0.26 1.94
CA LEU A 134 2.82 0.58 0.56
C LEU A 134 3.18 2.07 0.49
N ASN A 135 4.45 2.33 0.49
CA ASN A 135 5.02 3.65 0.34
C ASN A 135 5.28 3.95 -1.15
N SER A 136 6.33 4.65 -1.46
CA SER A 136 6.82 5.01 -2.79
C SER A 136 8.28 5.45 -2.66
N ILE A 137 9.02 5.50 -3.76
CA ILE A 137 10.28 6.28 -3.82
C ILE A 137 10.05 7.72 -3.34
N HIS A 138 8.83 8.25 -3.51
CA HIS A 138 8.43 9.58 -3.02
C HIS A 138 8.20 9.66 -1.50
N GLY A 139 8.45 8.63 -0.76
CA GLY A 139 8.66 8.66 0.69
C GLY A 139 10.12 8.85 1.09
N LEU A 140 11.03 8.85 0.10
CA LEU A 140 12.49 9.00 0.28
C LEU A 140 13.06 10.22 -0.46
N VAL A 141 12.47 10.55 -1.62
CA VAL A 141 12.82 11.69 -2.46
C VAL A 141 11.57 12.44 -2.91
N ALA A 142 11.73 13.67 -3.38
CA ALA A 142 10.61 14.49 -3.82
C ALA A 142 10.41 14.46 -5.35
N SER A 143 9.26 14.94 -5.77
CA SER A 143 8.93 15.28 -7.15
C SER A 143 8.06 16.53 -7.16
N GLU A 144 8.24 17.40 -8.15
CA GLU A 144 7.44 18.59 -8.34
C GLU A 144 5.94 18.25 -8.50
N PHE A 145 5.08 19.17 -8.14
CA PHE A 145 3.62 19.14 -8.33
C PHE A 145 2.89 18.03 -7.56
N LYS A 146 3.52 17.40 -6.57
CA LYS A 146 2.97 16.29 -5.78
C LYS A 146 3.05 16.57 -4.27
N SER A 147 2.85 17.82 -3.85
CA SER A 147 3.06 18.25 -2.46
C SER A 147 2.37 17.37 -1.43
N ALA A 148 1.06 17.11 -1.55
CA ALA A 148 0.31 16.27 -0.62
C ALA A 148 0.79 14.81 -0.62
N TYR A 149 1.01 14.24 -1.81
CA TYR A 149 1.46 12.85 -1.94
C TYR A 149 2.84 12.63 -1.32
N VAL A 150 3.80 13.49 -1.66
CA VAL A 150 5.17 13.42 -1.12
C VAL A 150 5.16 13.59 0.39
N SER A 151 4.40 14.56 0.92
CA SER A 151 4.27 14.78 2.36
C SER A 151 3.67 13.57 3.07
N ALA A 152 2.58 12.99 2.53
CA ALA A 152 1.97 11.79 3.10
C ALA A 152 2.94 10.60 3.11
N LYS A 153 3.69 10.38 2.02
CA LYS A 153 4.63 9.26 1.90
C LYS A 153 5.87 9.41 2.78
N HIS A 154 6.39 10.64 2.95
CA HIS A 154 7.44 10.91 3.94
C HIS A 154 6.93 10.72 5.38
N GLY A 155 5.73 11.21 5.69
CA GLY A 155 5.09 10.99 6.99
C GLY A 155 4.85 9.49 7.27
N LEU A 156 4.43 8.73 6.25
CA LEU A 156 4.25 7.27 6.35
C LEU A 156 5.57 6.54 6.64
N MET A 157 6.71 7.05 6.12
CA MET A 157 8.02 6.50 6.46
C MET A 157 8.37 6.78 7.93
N GLY A 158 8.08 7.98 8.43
CA GLY A 158 8.21 8.31 9.86
C GLY A 158 7.37 7.39 10.74
N LEU A 159 6.09 7.20 10.40
CA LEU A 159 5.18 6.26 11.09
C LEU A 159 5.76 4.82 11.08
N THR A 160 6.25 4.36 9.93
CA THR A 160 6.85 3.02 9.79
C THR A 160 8.04 2.82 10.74
N LYS A 161 8.94 3.79 10.81
CA LYS A 161 10.11 3.73 11.69
C LYS A 161 9.72 3.70 13.17
N THR A 162 8.85 4.63 13.60
CA THR A 162 8.40 4.74 14.99
C THR A 162 7.70 3.47 15.44
N THR A 163 6.70 3.01 14.67
CA THR A 163 5.94 1.82 15.04
C THR A 163 6.75 0.52 14.89
N GLY A 164 7.77 0.50 14.01
CA GLY A 164 8.73 -0.59 13.93
C GLY A 164 9.58 -0.73 15.20
N LEU A 165 10.01 0.40 15.79
CA LEU A 165 10.74 0.41 17.06
C LEU A 165 9.84 -0.03 18.23
N GLU A 166 8.61 0.48 18.31
CA GLU A 166 7.65 0.12 19.35
C GLU A 166 7.20 -1.34 19.26
N GLY A 167 7.11 -1.88 18.05
CA GLY A 167 6.64 -3.23 17.75
C GLY A 167 7.67 -4.32 18.02
N GLY A 168 8.97 -4.03 17.85
CA GLY A 168 10.03 -5.00 17.96
C GLY A 168 9.98 -5.85 19.22
N PRO A 169 9.92 -5.28 20.42
CA PRO A 169 9.80 -6.02 21.69
C PRO A 169 8.52 -6.85 21.82
N LEU A 170 7.53 -6.60 20.98
CA LEU A 170 6.23 -7.28 20.98
C LEU A 170 6.09 -8.34 19.87
N GLY A 171 7.17 -8.63 19.11
CA GLY A 171 7.14 -9.54 17.98
C GLY A 171 6.42 -8.99 16.74
N ILE A 172 6.19 -7.67 16.70
CA ILE A 172 5.52 -6.97 15.58
C ILE A 172 6.57 -6.29 14.72
N THR A 173 6.59 -6.56 13.41
CA THR A 173 7.42 -5.81 12.48
C THR A 173 6.58 -4.88 11.62
N VAL A 174 7.11 -3.69 11.35
CA VAL A 174 6.45 -2.68 10.52
C VAL A 174 7.43 -2.20 9.46
N ASN A 175 7.11 -2.40 8.17
CA ASN A 175 8.00 -2.05 7.08
C ASN A 175 7.27 -1.30 5.96
N SER A 176 8.01 -0.48 5.23
CA SER A 176 7.55 0.20 4.02
C SER A 176 8.14 -0.45 2.77
N ILE A 177 7.30 -0.77 1.79
CA ILE A 177 7.75 -1.08 0.43
C ILE A 177 7.68 0.21 -0.38
N CYS A 178 8.79 0.57 -1.03
CA CYS A 178 8.96 1.83 -1.75
C CYS A 178 9.19 1.57 -3.25
N PRO A 179 8.13 1.28 -4.02
CA PRO A 179 8.26 1.06 -5.46
C PRO A 179 8.41 2.39 -6.22
N SER A 180 8.96 2.28 -7.43
CA SER A 180 8.79 3.28 -8.48
C SER A 180 7.48 3.03 -9.23
N TYR A 181 7.50 3.05 -10.56
CA TYR A 181 6.29 2.84 -11.37
C TYR A 181 5.91 1.36 -11.46
N VAL A 182 4.76 1.02 -10.90
CA VAL A 182 4.16 -0.32 -10.96
C VAL A 182 3.01 -0.29 -11.97
N ARG A 183 2.94 -1.26 -12.90
CA ARG A 183 1.87 -1.37 -13.88
C ARG A 183 0.53 -1.60 -13.19
N THR A 184 -0.31 -0.60 -13.20
CA THR A 184 -1.64 -0.56 -12.57
C THR A 184 -2.57 0.28 -13.44
N PRO A 185 -3.89 0.13 -13.31
CA PRO A 185 -4.83 1.00 -14.03
C PRO A 185 -4.57 2.51 -13.83
N LEU A 186 -4.07 2.90 -12.65
CA LEU A 186 -3.68 4.29 -12.39
C LEU A 186 -2.51 4.74 -13.26
N VAL A 187 -1.48 3.90 -13.39
CA VAL A 187 -0.28 4.19 -14.19
C VAL A 187 -0.60 4.11 -15.68
N ASP A 188 -1.39 3.12 -16.12
CA ASP A 188 -1.80 3.01 -17.54
C ASP A 188 -2.59 4.25 -17.99
N ASN A 189 -3.50 4.76 -17.14
CA ASN A 189 -4.22 6.01 -17.41
C ASN A 189 -3.27 7.22 -17.47
N GLN A 190 -2.23 7.27 -16.64
CA GLN A 190 -1.22 8.33 -16.67
C GLN A 190 -0.38 8.26 -17.96
N ILE A 191 -0.02 7.06 -18.41
CA ILE A 191 0.70 6.85 -19.68
C ILE A 191 -0.11 7.41 -20.85
N ALA A 192 -1.37 7.00 -20.98
CA ALA A 192 -2.24 7.46 -22.06
C ALA A 192 -2.44 9.00 -22.03
N ALA A 193 -2.65 9.59 -20.86
CA ALA A 193 -2.80 11.03 -20.70
C ALA A 193 -1.53 11.80 -21.11
N GLN A 194 -0.36 11.33 -20.71
CA GLN A 194 0.92 11.97 -21.05
C GLN A 194 1.27 11.80 -22.52
N ALA A 195 0.99 10.64 -23.11
CA ALA A 195 1.17 10.42 -24.55
C ALA A 195 0.40 11.45 -25.37
N LYS A 196 -0.86 11.69 -25.01
CA LYS A 196 -1.71 12.71 -25.63
C LYS A 196 -1.16 14.14 -25.41
N THR A 197 -0.74 14.47 -24.21
CA THR A 197 -0.26 15.82 -23.86
C THR A 197 1.04 16.16 -24.58
N HIS A 198 1.96 15.21 -24.68
CA HIS A 198 3.27 15.41 -25.28
C HIS A 198 3.34 15.08 -26.77
N GLY A 199 2.28 14.50 -27.35
CA GLY A 199 2.25 14.11 -28.76
C GLY A 199 3.26 13.00 -29.13
N ILE A 200 3.54 12.09 -28.18
CA ILE A 200 4.48 10.96 -28.32
C ILE A 200 3.78 9.63 -28.07
N SER A 201 4.43 8.51 -28.42
CA SER A 201 3.86 7.19 -28.18
C SER A 201 3.84 6.84 -26.68
N GLU A 202 2.99 5.88 -26.29
CA GLU A 202 2.95 5.35 -24.91
C GLU A 202 4.30 4.74 -24.48
N GLU A 203 4.98 4.05 -25.42
CA GLU A 203 6.32 3.50 -25.18
C GLU A 203 7.34 4.61 -24.92
N GLU A 204 7.23 5.73 -25.61
CA GLU A 204 8.11 6.89 -25.37
C GLU A 204 7.81 7.54 -24.02
N VAL A 205 6.55 7.62 -23.59
CA VAL A 205 6.19 8.08 -22.24
C VAL A 205 6.87 7.18 -21.18
N VAL A 206 6.72 5.87 -21.32
CA VAL A 206 7.31 4.92 -20.38
C VAL A 206 8.84 5.07 -20.34
N SER A 207 9.49 5.04 -21.51
CA SER A 207 10.96 4.99 -21.59
C SER A 207 11.64 6.33 -21.29
N LYS A 208 11.09 7.44 -21.84
CA LYS A 208 11.72 8.77 -21.80
C LYS A 208 11.26 9.63 -20.62
N ILE A 209 10.07 9.37 -20.07
CA ILE A 209 9.51 10.16 -18.96
C ILE A 209 9.50 9.35 -17.67
N MET A 210 8.73 8.26 -17.61
CA MET A 210 8.54 7.52 -16.36
C MET A 210 9.82 6.81 -15.90
N LEU A 211 10.48 6.11 -16.79
CA LEU A 211 11.68 5.33 -16.49
C LEU A 211 12.99 6.05 -16.86
N ALA A 212 12.95 7.36 -17.12
CA ALA A 212 14.13 8.12 -17.52
C ALA A 212 15.32 7.92 -16.55
N LYS A 213 15.07 7.97 -15.26
CA LYS A 213 16.08 7.79 -14.21
C LYS A 213 16.34 6.33 -13.84
N SER A 214 15.44 5.39 -14.16
CA SER A 214 15.63 3.98 -13.82
C SER A 214 16.75 3.36 -14.62
N SER A 215 17.60 2.54 -14.00
CA SER A 215 18.59 1.71 -14.69
C SER A 215 17.90 0.54 -15.40
N ILE A 216 16.92 -0.09 -14.75
CA ILE A 216 16.08 -1.14 -15.34
C ILE A 216 14.89 -0.46 -16.03
N LYS A 217 14.88 -0.45 -17.37
CA LYS A 217 13.87 0.21 -18.20
C LYS A 217 12.58 -0.61 -18.37
N LYS A 218 12.02 -1.06 -17.25
CA LYS A 218 10.79 -1.87 -17.22
C LYS A 218 9.89 -1.43 -16.08
N LEU A 219 8.58 -1.30 -16.34
CA LEU A 219 7.59 -1.12 -15.28
C LEU A 219 7.57 -2.35 -14.38
N LEU A 220 7.43 -2.14 -13.09
CA LEU A 220 7.30 -3.24 -12.12
C LEU A 220 5.92 -3.90 -12.27
N GLU A 221 5.86 -5.20 -12.08
CA GLU A 221 4.59 -5.91 -11.99
C GLU A 221 4.04 -5.86 -10.55
N PRO A 222 2.71 -5.76 -10.37
CA PRO A 222 2.11 -5.78 -9.03
C PRO A 222 2.47 -7.04 -8.22
N THR A 223 2.68 -8.15 -8.89
CA THR A 223 3.10 -9.42 -8.26
C THR A 223 4.48 -9.33 -7.63
N THR A 224 5.41 -8.56 -8.20
CA THR A 224 6.74 -8.32 -7.61
C THR A 224 6.61 -7.69 -6.23
N ILE A 225 5.68 -6.73 -6.09
CA ILE A 225 5.43 -6.05 -4.81
C ILE A 225 4.75 -7.00 -3.82
N ALA A 226 3.81 -7.82 -4.29
CA ALA A 226 3.13 -8.82 -3.47
C ALA A 226 4.10 -9.90 -2.93
N GLU A 227 5.04 -10.39 -3.74
CA GLU A 227 6.05 -11.36 -3.32
C GLU A 227 7.00 -10.79 -2.26
N LEU A 228 7.42 -9.52 -2.42
CA LEU A 228 8.21 -8.85 -1.39
C LEU A 228 7.42 -8.68 -0.08
N ALA A 229 6.13 -8.35 -0.16
CA ALA A 229 5.26 -8.27 1.02
C ALA A 229 5.14 -9.63 1.73
N LYS A 230 5.01 -10.72 0.98
CA LYS A 230 5.02 -12.10 1.52
C LYS A 230 6.34 -12.43 2.22
N PHE A 231 7.48 -12.09 1.58
CA PHE A 231 8.79 -12.25 2.20
C PHE A 231 8.86 -11.52 3.55
N LEU A 232 8.42 -10.27 3.61
CA LEU A 232 8.41 -9.47 4.85
C LEU A 232 7.51 -10.06 5.95
N CYS A 233 6.55 -10.89 5.60
CA CYS A 233 5.71 -11.63 6.56
C CYS A 233 6.33 -12.96 7.01
N SER A 234 7.45 -13.39 6.42
CA SER A 234 8.12 -14.65 6.75
C SER A 234 9.02 -14.56 7.98
N ASP A 235 9.40 -15.72 8.51
CA ASP A 235 10.36 -15.83 9.61
C ASP A 235 11.77 -15.35 9.18
N ALA A 236 12.12 -15.53 7.90
CA ALA A 236 13.38 -15.03 7.34
C ALA A 236 13.52 -13.50 7.43
N ALA A 237 12.39 -12.78 7.47
CA ALA A 237 12.34 -11.32 7.61
C ALA A 237 12.08 -10.85 9.06
N SER A 238 12.13 -11.73 10.06
CA SER A 238 11.82 -11.39 11.47
C SER A 238 12.72 -10.30 12.06
N GLY A 239 13.93 -10.15 11.54
CA GLY A 239 14.87 -9.08 11.91
C GLY A 239 14.70 -7.78 11.10
N ILE A 240 13.75 -7.70 10.15
CA ILE A 240 13.53 -6.52 9.31
C ILE A 240 12.33 -5.73 9.88
N THR A 241 12.59 -4.57 10.47
CA THR A 241 11.54 -3.66 10.96
C THR A 241 11.99 -2.21 10.85
N GLY A 242 11.04 -1.29 10.71
CA GLY A 242 11.31 0.13 10.51
C GLY A 242 11.99 0.48 9.18
N SER A 243 12.03 -0.46 8.24
CA SER A 243 12.84 -0.38 7.03
C SER A 243 12.05 0.12 5.82
N ALA A 244 12.77 0.80 4.91
CA ALA A 244 12.31 1.13 3.57
C ALA A 244 12.89 0.11 2.58
N LEU A 245 12.05 -0.75 2.02
CA LEU A 245 12.44 -1.73 1.00
C LEU A 245 12.20 -1.10 -0.38
N VAL A 246 13.27 -0.65 -1.00
CA VAL A 246 13.21 0.03 -2.31
C VAL A 246 13.14 -1.00 -3.44
N VAL A 247 12.15 -0.83 -4.33
CA VAL A 247 11.94 -1.63 -5.53
C VAL A 247 11.68 -0.67 -6.69
N ASP A 248 12.74 -0.14 -7.29
CA ASP A 248 12.62 1.03 -8.18
C ASP A 248 13.42 0.93 -9.49
N GLY A 249 14.06 -0.21 -9.74
CA GLY A 249 14.90 -0.39 -10.92
C GLY A 249 16.14 0.52 -10.93
N GLY A 250 16.60 0.95 -9.75
CA GLY A 250 17.77 1.83 -9.61
C GLY A 250 17.45 3.32 -9.78
N TRP A 251 16.17 3.70 -9.72
CA TRP A 251 15.74 5.10 -9.91
C TRP A 251 16.31 6.05 -8.86
N THR A 252 16.44 5.59 -7.61
CA THR A 252 16.97 6.41 -6.49
C THR A 252 18.45 6.15 -6.21
N ALA A 253 19.14 5.34 -7.02
CA ALA A 253 20.54 4.99 -6.79
C ALA A 253 21.53 6.05 -7.32
N GLY A 254 21.06 7.02 -8.11
CA GLY A 254 21.87 8.09 -8.70
C GLY A 254 21.13 9.40 -8.85
#